data_0227b5b7dfb47818c6ec4a45d7c2b24b
#
_entry.id   0227b5b7dfb47818c6ec4a45d7c2b24b
#
_cell.length_a   1.000
_cell.length_b   1.000
_cell.length_c   1.000
_cell.angle_alpha   90.00
_cell.angle_beta   90.00
_cell.angle_gamma   90.00
#
_symmetry.space_group_name_H-M   'P 1'
#
loop_
_entity.id
_entity.type
_entity.pdbx_description
1 polymer ?
#
loop_
_entity_poly.entity_id
_entity_poly.type
_entity_poly.pdbx_seq_one_letter_code
_entity_poly.pdbx_strand_id
1 'polypeptide(L)'
;NFYDVKVDRINRPLKTGIDNYVRQSTKLKLYFALNFLGFIFGLLISVRAALFFAVYIFAIWFYSHKLKKYPLTGLISATVLTILPFFAVFIYFKNFSKIIFVHAIFLFLVIMVRELIKDLQNMKGAIVNNYDTFPVKYGELKTKYLSFSLLLLTLFPVGFLLQNPALSYMRYYFYLALITLIFIGVYLWKSTERNQYRMLHNILKLLLLIGVLSLVLIDTSLLVEKVIDRLN
;
A
#
# COMPACT_ATOMS: atom_id res chain seq x y z
N ASN A 1 2.61 13.10 10.66
CA ASN A 1 3.38 12.00 11.18
C ASN A 1 4.38 12.51 12.22
N PHE A 2 4.08 12.33 13.51
CA PHE A 2 4.87 12.91 14.62
C PHE A 2 6.28 12.31 14.71
N TYR A 3 6.44 11.05 14.33
CA TYR A 3 7.73 10.33 14.41
C TYR A 3 8.68 10.68 13.26
N ASP A 4 8.15 11.16 12.13
CA ASP A 4 8.93 11.40 10.91
C ASP A 4 9.31 12.87 10.68
N VAL A 5 9.03 13.77 11.60
CA VAL A 5 9.29 15.22 11.41
C VAL A 5 10.73 15.49 11.02
N LYS A 6 11.69 14.82 11.67
CA LYS A 6 13.12 14.97 11.36
C LYS A 6 13.48 14.39 9.99
N VAL A 7 12.93 13.21 9.65
CA VAL A 7 13.11 12.54 8.34
C VAL A 7 12.48 13.37 7.23
N ASP A 8 11.26 13.87 7.43
CA ASP A 8 10.54 14.67 6.45
C ASP A 8 11.18 16.04 6.23
N ARG A 9 11.84 16.62 7.23
CA ARG A 9 12.60 17.87 7.06
C ARG A 9 13.69 17.74 6.01
N ILE A 10 14.35 16.58 5.94
CA ILE A 10 15.42 16.29 4.95
C ILE A 10 14.82 15.87 3.62
N ASN A 11 13.85 14.96 3.67
CA ASN A 11 13.28 14.37 2.46
C ASN A 11 12.24 15.27 1.78
N ARG A 12 11.54 16.14 2.53
CA ARG A 12 10.42 16.96 2.02
C ARG A 12 10.40 18.34 2.68
N PRO A 13 11.44 19.18 2.50
CA PRO A 13 11.59 20.45 3.23
C PRO A 13 10.40 21.39 3.02
N LEU A 14 9.89 21.54 1.79
CA LEU A 14 8.75 22.40 1.50
C LEU A 14 7.48 21.93 2.23
N LYS A 15 7.20 20.62 2.23
CA LYS A 15 6.05 20.08 2.95
C LYS A 15 6.18 20.32 4.45
N THR A 16 7.35 20.08 5.01
CA THR A 16 7.60 20.29 6.44
C THR A 16 7.49 21.77 6.82
N GLY A 17 7.91 22.69 5.93
CA GLY A 17 7.70 24.13 6.09
C GLY A 17 6.22 24.47 6.23
N ILE A 18 5.38 24.00 5.31
CA ILE A 18 3.93 24.20 5.35
C ILE A 18 3.31 23.55 6.60
N ASP A 19 3.72 22.34 6.96
CA ASP A 19 3.23 21.64 8.15
C ASP A 19 3.53 22.40 9.46
N ASN A 20 4.57 23.21 9.51
CA ASN A 20 4.93 24.00 10.70
C ASN A 20 3.98 25.17 10.98
N TYR A 21 3.18 25.62 10.01
CA TYR A 21 2.14 26.64 10.26
C TYR A 21 1.03 26.15 11.20
N VAL A 22 0.81 24.83 11.29
CA VAL A 22 -0.18 24.26 12.21
C VAL A 22 0.50 23.78 13.50
N ARG A 23 0.03 24.28 14.65
CA ARG A 23 0.56 23.88 15.95
C ARG A 23 0.48 22.37 16.14
N GLN A 24 1.52 21.79 16.75
CA GLN A 24 1.60 20.35 16.96
C GLN A 24 0.46 19.82 17.86
N SER A 25 0.03 20.62 18.85
CA SER A 25 -1.13 20.28 19.68
C SER A 25 -2.42 20.16 18.87
N THR A 26 -2.64 21.03 17.88
CA THR A 26 -3.81 20.97 16.99
C THR A 26 -3.79 19.71 16.12
N LYS A 27 -2.63 19.36 15.57
CA LYS A 27 -2.47 18.10 14.81
C LYS A 27 -2.77 16.88 15.68
N LEU A 28 -2.33 16.88 16.93
CA LEU A 28 -2.56 15.79 17.87
C LEU A 28 -4.06 15.66 18.22
N LYS A 29 -4.72 16.77 18.52
CA LYS A 29 -6.17 16.80 18.79
C LYS A 29 -6.96 16.27 17.59
N LEU A 30 -6.60 16.73 16.37
CA LEU A 30 -7.25 16.26 15.13
C LEU A 30 -7.02 14.76 14.91
N TYR A 31 -5.80 14.27 15.15
CA TYR A 31 -5.49 12.85 15.07
C TYR A 31 -6.38 12.01 15.98
N PHE A 32 -6.49 12.37 17.26
CA PHE A 32 -7.35 11.64 18.21
C PHE A 32 -8.83 11.75 17.84
N ALA A 33 -9.29 12.93 17.44
CA ALA A 33 -10.68 13.14 17.03
C ALA A 33 -11.06 12.28 15.83
N LEU A 34 -10.21 12.23 14.78
CA LEU A 34 -10.46 11.43 13.59
C LEU A 34 -10.42 9.92 13.87
N ASN A 35 -9.48 9.46 14.72
CA ASN A 35 -9.46 8.06 15.12
C ASN A 35 -10.69 7.67 15.94
N PHE A 36 -11.14 8.54 16.84
CA PHE A 36 -12.35 8.33 17.63
C PHE A 36 -13.61 8.29 16.75
N LEU A 37 -13.73 9.21 15.78
CA LEU A 37 -14.81 9.18 14.78
C LEU A 37 -14.78 7.89 13.96
N GLY A 38 -13.61 7.45 13.50
CA GLY A 38 -13.47 6.19 12.77
C GLY A 38 -13.93 4.99 13.60
N PHE A 39 -13.61 4.96 14.89
CA PHE A 39 -14.09 3.93 15.81
C PHE A 39 -15.62 3.98 16.00
N ILE A 40 -16.21 5.17 16.17
CA ILE A 40 -17.67 5.34 16.27
C ILE A 40 -18.36 4.86 15.00
N PHE A 41 -17.88 5.25 13.81
CA PHE A 41 -18.44 4.77 12.55
C PHE A 41 -18.33 3.24 12.42
N GLY A 42 -17.25 2.66 12.91
CA GLY A 42 -17.11 1.21 13.01
C GLY A 42 -18.19 0.57 13.89
N LEU A 43 -18.51 1.18 15.05
CA LEU A 43 -19.57 0.71 15.95
C LEU A 43 -20.96 0.80 15.32
N LEU A 44 -21.22 1.84 14.53
CA LEU A 44 -22.50 1.99 13.80
C LEU A 44 -22.71 0.89 12.76
N ILE A 45 -21.62 0.33 12.20
CA ILE A 45 -21.69 -0.79 11.25
C ILE A 45 -21.86 -2.12 12.03
N SER A 46 -20.93 -2.43 12.94
CA SER A 46 -20.97 -3.61 13.79
C SER A 46 -19.85 -3.59 14.83
N VAL A 47 -20.02 -4.36 15.91
CA VAL A 47 -18.97 -4.57 16.91
C VAL A 47 -17.69 -5.16 16.27
N ARG A 48 -17.83 -6.04 15.28
CA ARG A 48 -16.69 -6.63 14.56
C ARG A 48 -15.90 -5.57 13.78
N ALA A 49 -16.61 -4.64 13.11
CA ALA A 49 -15.97 -3.52 12.42
C ALA A 49 -15.25 -2.59 13.38
N ALA A 50 -15.84 -2.27 14.53
CA ALA A 50 -15.21 -1.46 15.57
C ALA A 50 -13.93 -2.11 16.11
N LEU A 51 -13.95 -3.41 16.40
CA LEU A 51 -12.77 -4.17 16.82
C LEU A 51 -11.66 -4.13 15.75
N PHE A 52 -12.03 -4.30 14.47
CA PHE A 52 -11.07 -4.16 13.38
C PHE A 52 -10.42 -2.77 13.38
N PHE A 53 -11.21 -1.70 13.47
CA PHE A 53 -10.66 -0.33 13.48
C PHE A 53 -9.77 -0.09 14.71
N ALA A 54 -10.15 -0.55 15.90
CA ALA A 54 -9.34 -0.42 17.11
C ALA A 54 -7.98 -1.11 16.94
N VAL A 55 -7.95 -2.36 16.47
CA VAL A 55 -6.71 -3.12 16.22
C VAL A 55 -5.89 -2.46 15.11
N TYR A 56 -6.54 -1.99 14.04
CA TYR A 56 -5.87 -1.35 12.91
C TYR A 56 -5.21 -0.02 13.31
N ILE A 57 -5.90 0.82 14.08
CA ILE A 57 -5.35 2.09 14.61
C ILE A 57 -4.13 1.80 15.49
N PHE A 58 -4.24 0.81 16.39
CA PHE A 58 -3.12 0.39 17.23
C PHE A 58 -1.95 -0.13 16.39
N ALA A 59 -2.21 -0.95 15.38
CA ALA A 59 -1.17 -1.51 14.51
C ALA A 59 -0.43 -0.43 13.70
N ILE A 60 -1.13 0.60 13.18
CA ILE A 60 -0.53 1.75 12.51
C ILE A 60 0.35 2.56 13.49
N TRP A 61 -0.13 2.77 14.72
CA TRP A 61 0.65 3.45 15.74
C TRP A 61 1.92 2.67 16.08
N PHE A 62 1.79 1.36 16.33
CA PHE A 62 2.91 0.49 16.67
C PHE A 62 3.94 0.39 15.53
N TYR A 63 3.47 0.29 14.28
CA TYR A 63 4.32 0.38 13.10
C TYR A 63 5.12 1.68 13.08
N SER A 64 4.45 2.82 13.23
CA SER A 64 5.09 4.14 13.18
C SER A 64 6.06 4.36 14.33
N HIS A 65 5.78 3.80 15.51
CA HIS A 65 6.62 3.95 16.71
C HIS A 65 7.88 3.06 16.66
N LYS A 66 7.71 1.78 16.28
CA LYS A 66 8.77 0.78 16.44
C LYS A 66 9.18 0.09 15.13
N LEU A 67 8.24 -0.51 14.40
CA LEU A 67 8.56 -1.45 13.32
C LEU A 67 9.19 -0.78 12.10
N LYS A 68 8.83 0.45 11.79
CA LYS A 68 9.30 1.21 10.64
C LYS A 68 10.81 1.38 10.56
N LYS A 69 11.50 1.30 11.70
CA LYS A 69 12.95 1.49 11.79
C LYS A 69 13.77 0.30 11.30
N TYR A 70 13.14 -0.87 11.20
CA TYR A 70 13.85 -2.11 10.84
C TYR A 70 13.58 -2.50 9.38
N PRO A 71 14.56 -3.11 8.68
CA PRO A 71 14.52 -3.30 7.23
C PRO A 71 13.40 -4.24 6.78
N LEU A 72 13.32 -5.45 7.34
CA LEU A 72 12.33 -6.45 6.92
C LEU A 72 10.98 -6.27 7.61
N THR A 73 10.98 -6.10 8.94
CA THR A 73 9.73 -5.90 9.68
C THR A 73 9.05 -4.61 9.28
N GLY A 74 9.80 -3.53 8.99
CA GLY A 74 9.27 -2.28 8.48
C GLY A 74 8.61 -2.46 7.10
N LEU A 75 9.29 -3.15 6.17
CA LEU A 75 8.80 -3.42 4.84
C LEU A 75 7.51 -4.28 4.86
N ILE A 76 7.57 -5.42 5.56
CA ILE A 76 6.43 -6.36 5.64
C ILE A 76 5.25 -5.71 6.34
N SER A 77 5.47 -5.04 7.49
CA SER A 77 4.40 -4.39 8.24
C SER A 77 3.74 -3.26 7.43
N ALA A 78 4.53 -2.43 6.72
CA ALA A 78 3.99 -1.38 5.85
C ALA A 78 3.08 -1.98 4.77
N THR A 79 3.54 -3.06 4.14
CA THR A 79 2.80 -3.75 3.08
C THR A 79 1.51 -4.36 3.61
N VAL A 80 1.58 -5.09 4.74
CA VAL A 80 0.41 -5.71 5.38
C VAL A 80 -0.59 -4.63 5.80
N LEU A 81 -0.17 -3.58 6.49
CA LEU A 81 -1.06 -2.49 6.91
C LEU A 81 -1.72 -1.78 5.74
N THR A 82 -1.04 -1.68 4.60
CA THR A 82 -1.62 -1.05 3.40
C THR A 82 -2.70 -1.92 2.76
N ILE A 83 -2.55 -3.26 2.79
CA ILE A 83 -3.51 -4.18 2.16
C ILE A 83 -4.65 -4.61 3.11
N LEU A 84 -4.48 -4.48 4.42
CA LEU A 84 -5.45 -4.90 5.43
C LEU A 84 -6.86 -4.36 5.22
N PRO A 85 -7.09 -3.06 4.87
CA PRO A 85 -8.44 -2.55 4.61
C PRO A 85 -9.13 -3.26 3.44
N PHE A 86 -8.37 -3.63 2.40
CA PHE A 86 -8.89 -4.41 1.28
C PHE A 86 -9.42 -5.77 1.77
N PHE A 87 -8.63 -6.51 2.55
CA PHE A 87 -9.04 -7.80 3.10
C PHE A 87 -10.20 -7.67 4.10
N ALA A 88 -10.23 -6.63 4.90
CA ALA A 88 -11.27 -6.44 5.90
C ALA A 88 -12.67 -6.43 5.27
N VAL A 89 -12.83 -5.80 4.09
CA VAL A 89 -14.09 -5.78 3.34
C VAL A 89 -14.52 -7.20 2.95
N PHE A 90 -13.60 -7.99 2.37
CA PHE A 90 -13.92 -9.35 1.93
C PHE A 90 -14.20 -10.30 3.09
N ILE A 91 -13.46 -10.17 4.20
CA ILE A 91 -13.72 -10.95 5.43
C ILE A 91 -15.09 -10.58 6.01
N TYR A 92 -15.42 -9.28 6.03
CA TYR A 92 -16.71 -8.82 6.54
C TYR A 92 -17.89 -9.42 5.77
N PHE A 93 -17.80 -9.42 4.43
CA PHE A 93 -18.82 -10.01 3.55
C PHE A 93 -18.67 -11.54 3.36
N LYS A 94 -17.75 -12.20 4.07
CA LYS A 94 -17.47 -13.65 3.97
C LYS A 94 -17.20 -14.12 2.53
N ASN A 95 -16.59 -13.27 1.71
CA ASN A 95 -16.25 -13.61 0.32
C ASN A 95 -14.82 -14.13 0.23
N PHE A 96 -14.66 -15.46 0.17
CA PHE A 96 -13.37 -16.15 0.17
C PHE A 96 -13.10 -16.85 -1.18
N SER A 97 -13.31 -16.16 -2.30
CA SER A 97 -13.00 -16.72 -3.61
C SER A 97 -11.49 -16.79 -3.88
N LYS A 98 -11.04 -17.79 -4.64
CA LYS A 98 -9.63 -17.94 -5.05
C LYS A 98 -9.12 -16.68 -5.79
N ILE A 99 -9.98 -16.05 -6.59
CA ILE A 99 -9.66 -14.83 -7.35
C ILE A 99 -9.25 -13.70 -6.41
N ILE A 100 -9.96 -13.52 -5.30
CA ILE A 100 -9.66 -12.48 -4.31
C ILE A 100 -8.30 -12.73 -3.67
N PHE A 101 -7.98 -13.98 -3.32
CA PHE A 101 -6.66 -14.31 -2.77
C PHE A 101 -5.53 -14.07 -3.77
N VAL A 102 -5.70 -14.44 -5.03
CA VAL A 102 -4.69 -14.20 -6.07
C VAL A 102 -4.53 -12.71 -6.33
N HIS A 103 -5.64 -11.94 -6.35
CA HIS A 103 -5.60 -10.49 -6.44
C HIS A 103 -4.86 -9.85 -5.26
N ALA A 104 -5.09 -10.36 -4.07
CA ALA A 104 -4.40 -9.93 -2.87
C ALA A 104 -2.90 -10.21 -2.90
N ILE A 105 -2.48 -11.37 -3.42
CA ILE A 105 -1.05 -11.67 -3.63
C ILE A 105 -0.44 -10.67 -4.64
N PHE A 106 -1.13 -10.39 -5.73
CA PHE A 106 -0.71 -9.35 -6.69
C PHE A 106 -0.52 -8.00 -6.02
N LEU A 107 -1.53 -7.52 -5.28
CA LEU A 107 -1.46 -6.24 -4.56
C LEU A 107 -0.33 -6.24 -3.52
N PHE A 108 -0.16 -7.32 -2.78
CA PHE A 108 0.91 -7.45 -1.79
C PHE A 108 2.29 -7.27 -2.41
N LEU A 109 2.56 -7.95 -3.53
CA LEU A 109 3.83 -7.87 -4.24
C LEU A 109 4.07 -6.46 -4.81
N VAL A 110 3.07 -5.85 -5.45
CA VAL A 110 3.19 -4.50 -6.02
C VAL A 110 3.40 -3.45 -4.93
N ILE A 111 2.68 -3.56 -3.80
CA ILE A 111 2.86 -2.65 -2.66
C ILE A 111 4.25 -2.83 -2.05
N MET A 112 4.75 -4.06 -1.93
CA MET A 112 6.09 -4.32 -1.41
C MET A 112 7.18 -3.68 -2.29
N VAL A 113 7.08 -3.81 -3.62
CA VAL A 113 7.98 -3.12 -4.57
C VAL A 113 7.88 -1.60 -4.40
N ARG A 114 6.66 -1.07 -4.26
CA ARG A 114 6.44 0.37 -4.06
C ARG A 114 7.09 0.86 -2.75
N GLU A 115 7.01 0.11 -1.65
CA GLU A 115 7.65 0.47 -0.38
C GLU A 115 9.19 0.45 -0.51
N LEU A 116 9.78 -0.55 -1.19
CA LEU A 116 11.22 -0.60 -1.45
C LEU A 116 11.71 0.61 -2.27
N ILE A 117 10.98 0.96 -3.34
CA ILE A 117 11.31 2.14 -4.16
C ILE A 117 11.14 3.45 -3.36
N LYS A 118 10.14 3.54 -2.50
CA LYS A 118 9.96 4.67 -1.57
C LYS A 118 11.13 4.77 -0.58
N ASP A 119 11.63 3.66 -0.09
CA ASP A 119 12.78 3.63 0.82
C ASP A 119 14.06 4.05 0.10
N LEU A 120 14.28 3.64 -1.16
CA LEU A 120 15.36 4.15 -2.02
C LEU A 120 15.25 5.69 -2.20
N GLN A 121 14.06 6.18 -2.51
CA GLN A 121 13.80 7.63 -2.63
C GLN A 121 14.16 8.40 -1.37
N ASN A 122 13.94 7.82 -0.19
CA ASN A 122 14.05 8.50 1.10
C ASN A 122 15.32 8.12 1.89
N MET A 123 16.26 7.41 1.27
CA MET A 123 17.44 6.82 1.93
C MET A 123 18.27 7.86 2.70
N LYS A 124 18.48 9.07 2.14
CA LYS A 124 19.25 10.13 2.80
C LYS A 124 18.66 10.52 4.16
N GLY A 125 17.34 10.72 4.24
CA GLY A 125 16.69 11.06 5.50
C GLY A 125 16.65 9.89 6.49
N ALA A 126 16.60 8.65 6.00
CA ALA A 126 16.66 7.45 6.83
C ALA A 126 18.04 7.31 7.53
N ILE A 127 19.14 7.49 6.78
CA ILE A 127 20.50 7.45 7.30
C ILE A 127 20.70 8.47 8.42
N VAL A 128 20.32 9.73 8.20
CA VAL A 128 20.51 10.82 9.18
C VAL A 128 19.72 10.59 10.47
N ASN A 129 18.63 9.82 10.41
CA ASN A 129 17.78 9.55 11.58
C ASN A 129 17.94 8.13 12.14
N ASN A 130 19.02 7.42 11.77
CA ASN A 130 19.33 6.06 12.23
C ASN A 130 18.16 5.07 12.01
N TYR A 131 17.52 5.14 10.84
CA TYR A 131 16.54 4.16 10.41
C TYR A 131 17.20 3.12 9.52
N ASP A 132 17.23 1.87 9.97
CA ASP A 132 17.77 0.74 9.23
C ASP A 132 16.76 0.23 8.20
N THR A 133 16.33 1.09 7.26
CA THR A 133 15.48 0.63 6.15
C THR A 133 16.25 -0.34 5.25
N PHE A 134 15.53 -1.09 4.41
CA PHE A 134 16.17 -2.12 3.58
C PHE A 134 17.35 -1.58 2.75
N PRO A 135 17.22 -0.44 2.01
CA PRO A 135 18.36 0.12 1.25
C PRO A 135 19.46 0.69 2.14
N VAL A 136 19.18 1.17 3.35
CA VAL A 136 20.19 1.66 4.27
C VAL A 136 21.05 0.51 4.77
N LYS A 137 20.44 -0.61 5.15
CA LYS A 137 21.13 -1.76 5.72
C LYS A 137 21.84 -2.63 4.68
N TYR A 138 21.21 -2.88 3.53
CA TYR A 138 21.70 -3.83 2.53
C TYR A 138 22.25 -3.16 1.26
N GLY A 139 22.08 -1.85 1.12
CA GLY A 139 22.52 -1.08 -0.03
C GLY A 139 21.51 -1.01 -1.17
N GLU A 140 21.73 -0.04 -2.04
CA GLU A 140 20.86 0.25 -3.20
C GLU A 140 20.76 -0.93 -4.16
N LEU A 141 21.90 -1.55 -4.49
CA LEU A 141 21.95 -2.64 -5.48
C LEU A 141 21.13 -3.86 -5.04
N LYS A 142 21.28 -4.31 -3.78
CA LYS A 142 20.51 -5.44 -3.25
C LYS A 142 19.01 -5.12 -3.19
N THR A 143 18.66 -3.86 -2.94
CA THR A 143 17.27 -3.40 -2.95
C THR A 143 16.68 -3.45 -4.36
N LYS A 144 17.45 -3.08 -5.39
CA LYS A 144 17.03 -3.22 -6.79
C LYS A 144 16.83 -4.68 -7.18
N TYR A 145 17.74 -5.57 -6.79
CA TYR A 145 17.59 -7.02 -7.04
C TYR A 145 16.33 -7.57 -6.39
N LEU A 146 16.09 -7.26 -5.11
CA LEU A 146 14.87 -7.69 -4.42
C LEU A 146 13.61 -7.14 -5.11
N SER A 147 13.60 -5.85 -5.45
CA SER A 147 12.47 -5.23 -6.15
C SER A 147 12.20 -5.89 -7.50
N PHE A 148 13.25 -6.19 -8.26
CA PHE A 148 13.14 -6.86 -9.56
C PHE A 148 12.63 -8.30 -9.41
N SER A 149 13.11 -9.06 -8.42
CA SER A 149 12.62 -10.41 -8.14
C SER A 149 11.14 -10.40 -7.76
N LEU A 150 10.70 -9.42 -6.94
CA LEU A 150 9.28 -9.27 -6.61
C LEU A 150 8.44 -8.89 -7.84
N LEU A 151 8.96 -8.05 -8.75
CA LEU A 151 8.29 -7.73 -10.01
C LEU A 151 8.12 -8.99 -10.89
N LEU A 152 9.13 -9.85 -10.98
CA LEU A 152 9.01 -11.12 -11.69
C LEU A 152 7.96 -12.04 -11.03
N LEU A 153 7.93 -12.10 -9.70
CA LEU A 153 6.91 -12.86 -8.97
C LEU A 153 5.49 -12.39 -9.25
N THR A 154 5.27 -11.09 -9.58
CA THR A 154 3.92 -10.61 -9.93
C THR A 154 3.37 -11.22 -11.22
N LEU A 155 4.22 -11.76 -12.09
CA LEU A 155 3.78 -12.40 -13.33
C LEU A 155 2.89 -13.63 -13.07
N PHE A 156 3.13 -14.37 -11.97
CA PHE A 156 2.32 -15.54 -11.62
C PHE A 156 0.86 -15.18 -11.29
N PRO A 157 0.56 -14.30 -10.32
CA PRO A 157 -0.81 -13.92 -10.05
C PRO A 157 -1.47 -13.22 -11.24
N VAL A 158 -0.75 -12.40 -12.01
CA VAL A 158 -1.30 -11.75 -13.20
C VAL A 158 -1.66 -12.78 -14.27
N GLY A 159 -0.77 -13.76 -14.55
CA GLY A 159 -1.06 -14.82 -15.51
C GLY A 159 -2.29 -15.64 -15.12
N PHE A 160 -2.43 -15.98 -13.82
CA PHE A 160 -3.60 -16.68 -13.32
C PHE A 160 -4.89 -15.84 -13.47
N LEU A 161 -4.82 -14.55 -13.13
CA LEU A 161 -5.97 -13.65 -13.22
C LEU A 161 -6.42 -13.46 -14.66
N LEU A 162 -5.51 -13.26 -15.60
CA LEU A 162 -5.84 -13.07 -17.02
C LEU A 162 -6.54 -14.27 -17.66
N GLN A 163 -6.29 -15.48 -17.17
CA GLN A 163 -6.95 -16.70 -17.65
C GLN A 163 -8.36 -16.86 -17.09
N ASN A 164 -8.76 -16.07 -16.08
CA ASN A 164 -10.05 -16.25 -15.43
C ASN A 164 -11.15 -15.45 -16.14
N PRO A 165 -12.23 -16.13 -16.63
CA PRO A 165 -13.34 -15.45 -17.33
C PRO A 165 -14.08 -14.44 -16.46
N ALA A 166 -14.17 -14.68 -15.14
CA ALA A 166 -14.86 -13.80 -14.20
C ALA A 166 -14.23 -12.40 -14.04
N LEU A 167 -13.02 -12.19 -14.61
CA LEU A 167 -12.39 -10.88 -14.60
C LEU A 167 -13.05 -9.88 -15.55
N SER A 168 -13.82 -10.35 -16.54
CA SER A 168 -14.50 -9.51 -17.53
C SER A 168 -13.60 -8.38 -18.08
N TYR A 169 -14.07 -7.14 -18.07
CA TYR A 169 -13.32 -5.97 -18.55
C TYR A 169 -12.14 -5.57 -17.66
N MET A 170 -12.06 -6.02 -16.42
CA MET A 170 -10.93 -5.75 -15.54
C MET A 170 -9.62 -6.36 -16.07
N ARG A 171 -9.67 -7.33 -17.01
CA ARG A 171 -8.47 -7.86 -17.69
C ARG A 171 -7.60 -6.79 -18.35
N TYR A 172 -8.21 -5.72 -18.87
CA TYR A 172 -7.49 -4.60 -19.47
C TYR A 172 -6.59 -3.86 -18.47
N TYR A 173 -7.02 -3.79 -17.20
CA TYR A 173 -6.16 -3.28 -16.13
C TYR A 173 -4.90 -4.14 -15.95
N PHE A 174 -5.00 -5.47 -16.01
CA PHE A 174 -3.84 -6.35 -15.85
C PHE A 174 -2.89 -6.29 -17.06
N TYR A 175 -3.37 -6.06 -18.27
CA TYR A 175 -2.49 -5.76 -19.41
C TYR A 175 -1.74 -4.44 -19.21
N LEU A 176 -2.43 -3.39 -18.78
CA LEU A 176 -1.79 -2.12 -18.40
C LEU A 176 -0.78 -2.32 -17.27
N ALA A 177 -1.13 -3.12 -16.26
CA ALA A 177 -0.25 -3.44 -15.14
C ALA A 177 1.02 -4.13 -15.62
N LEU A 178 0.94 -5.14 -16.50
CA LEU A 178 2.10 -5.82 -17.07
C LEU A 178 3.05 -4.84 -17.77
N ILE A 179 2.53 -4.01 -18.66
CA ILE A 179 3.32 -3.00 -19.39
C ILE A 179 4.01 -2.06 -18.39
N THR A 180 3.27 -1.59 -17.40
CA THR A 180 3.79 -0.68 -16.37
C THR A 180 4.88 -1.34 -15.52
N LEU A 181 4.68 -2.60 -15.08
CA LEU A 181 5.64 -3.31 -14.25
C LEU A 181 6.92 -3.65 -15.03
N ILE A 182 6.83 -4.00 -16.31
CA ILE A 182 8.00 -4.18 -17.20
C ILE A 182 8.78 -2.86 -17.31
N PHE A 183 8.07 -1.75 -17.59
CA PHE A 183 8.70 -0.43 -17.65
C PHE A 183 9.44 -0.10 -16.35
N ILE A 184 8.81 -0.34 -15.18
CA ILE A 184 9.42 -0.12 -13.87
C ILE A 184 10.65 -0.99 -13.68
N GLY A 185 10.59 -2.27 -14.05
CA GLY A 185 11.71 -3.20 -13.96
C GLY A 185 12.92 -2.71 -14.74
N VAL A 186 12.73 -2.29 -15.98
CA VAL A 186 13.81 -1.77 -16.83
C VAL A 186 14.35 -0.43 -16.32
N TYR A 187 13.45 0.50 -15.97
CA TYR A 187 13.86 1.85 -15.56
C TYR A 187 14.53 1.86 -14.18
N LEU A 188 14.17 0.93 -13.29
CA LEU A 188 14.75 0.80 -11.96
C LEU A 188 16.27 0.60 -12.00
N TRP A 189 16.78 -0.18 -12.98
CA TRP A 189 18.21 -0.41 -13.14
C TRP A 189 18.98 0.84 -13.55
N LYS A 190 18.36 1.72 -14.34
CA LYS A 190 18.96 2.99 -14.78
C LYS A 190 18.82 4.10 -13.72
N SER A 191 17.96 3.91 -12.72
CA SER A 191 17.69 4.92 -11.70
C SER A 191 18.81 4.95 -10.67
N THR A 192 19.35 6.13 -10.40
CA THR A 192 20.35 6.41 -9.35
C THR A 192 19.96 7.64 -8.53
N GLU A 193 19.08 8.47 -9.07
CA GLU A 193 18.69 9.73 -8.46
C GLU A 193 17.34 9.64 -7.73
N ARG A 194 17.22 10.43 -6.70
CA ARG A 194 15.98 10.56 -5.91
C ARG A 194 14.73 10.88 -6.75
N ASN A 195 14.86 11.74 -7.75
CA ASN A 195 13.73 12.13 -8.60
C ASN A 195 13.27 10.98 -9.49
N GLN A 196 14.18 10.12 -9.93
CA GLN A 196 13.85 8.92 -10.70
C GLN A 196 13.08 7.92 -9.83
N TYR A 197 13.53 7.66 -8.59
CA TYR A 197 12.78 6.83 -7.65
C TYR A 197 11.41 7.42 -7.29
N ARG A 198 11.31 8.76 -7.18
CA ARG A 198 10.02 9.43 -6.97
C ARG A 198 9.07 9.19 -8.14
N MET A 199 9.56 9.26 -9.37
CA MET A 199 8.76 8.99 -10.56
C MET A 199 8.23 7.55 -10.54
N LEU A 200 9.10 6.55 -10.33
CA LEU A 200 8.69 5.14 -10.23
C LEU A 200 7.68 4.91 -9.10
N HIS A 201 7.90 5.50 -7.92
CA HIS A 201 6.96 5.43 -6.80
C HIS A 201 5.58 6.00 -7.17
N ASN A 202 5.54 7.14 -7.89
CA ASN A 202 4.28 7.76 -8.30
C ASN A 202 3.57 6.95 -9.38
N ILE A 203 4.30 6.32 -10.31
CA ILE A 203 3.73 5.42 -11.33
C ILE A 203 3.06 4.21 -10.64
N LEU A 204 3.74 3.57 -9.67
CA LEU A 204 3.15 2.47 -8.90
C LEU A 204 1.92 2.91 -8.10
N LYS A 205 1.96 4.11 -7.52
CA LYS A 205 0.81 4.68 -6.81
C LYS A 205 -0.38 4.89 -7.76
N LEU A 206 -0.12 5.39 -8.97
CA LEU A 206 -1.14 5.58 -10.01
C LEU A 206 -1.69 4.23 -10.47
N LEU A 207 -0.83 3.23 -10.69
CA LEU A 207 -1.24 1.87 -11.03
C LEU A 207 -2.20 1.28 -9.99
N LEU A 208 -1.87 1.41 -8.70
CA LEU A 208 -2.73 0.95 -7.60
C LEU A 208 -4.08 1.70 -7.57
N LEU A 209 -4.07 3.02 -7.82
CA LEU A 209 -5.30 3.81 -7.90
C LEU A 209 -6.19 3.35 -9.06
N ILE A 210 -5.61 3.16 -10.25
CA ILE A 210 -6.34 2.63 -11.41
C ILE A 210 -6.88 1.24 -11.10
N GLY A 211 -6.12 0.40 -10.38
CA GLY A 211 -6.56 -0.92 -9.93
C GLY A 211 -7.82 -0.86 -9.06
N VAL A 212 -7.89 0.07 -8.11
CA VAL A 212 -9.10 0.28 -7.30
C VAL A 212 -10.27 0.74 -8.16
N LEU A 213 -10.05 1.67 -9.07
CA LEU A 213 -11.10 2.16 -9.98
C LEU A 213 -11.57 1.08 -10.95
N SER A 214 -10.68 0.17 -11.38
CA SER A 214 -11.02 -0.93 -12.29
C SER A 214 -11.91 -2.00 -11.66
N LEU A 215 -12.08 -2.02 -10.33
CA LEU A 215 -13.04 -2.90 -9.66
C LEU A 215 -14.48 -2.67 -10.14
N VAL A 216 -14.80 -1.46 -10.58
CA VAL A 216 -16.11 -1.12 -11.19
C VAL A 216 -16.33 -1.85 -12.53
N LEU A 217 -15.26 -2.29 -13.18
CA LEU A 217 -15.29 -3.01 -14.46
C LEU A 217 -15.50 -4.53 -14.30
N ILE A 218 -15.53 -5.04 -13.07
CA ILE A 218 -15.94 -6.41 -12.79
C ILE A 218 -17.45 -6.48 -13.09
N ASP A 219 -17.86 -7.53 -13.79
CA ASP A 219 -19.26 -7.73 -14.12
C ASP A 219 -20.11 -7.78 -12.84
N THR A 220 -20.87 -6.72 -12.64
CA THR A 220 -21.70 -6.54 -11.45
C THR A 220 -22.95 -7.41 -11.49
N SER A 221 -23.28 -8.04 -12.62
CA SER A 221 -24.46 -8.90 -12.76
C SER A 221 -24.45 -10.04 -11.74
N LEU A 222 -23.31 -10.71 -11.57
CA LEU A 222 -23.13 -11.77 -10.56
C LEU A 222 -23.25 -11.26 -9.11
N LEU A 223 -22.87 -10.01 -8.85
CA LEU A 223 -23.01 -9.42 -7.52
C LEU A 223 -24.44 -8.99 -7.24
N VAL A 224 -25.12 -8.43 -8.25
CA VAL A 224 -26.53 -8.02 -8.18
C VAL A 224 -27.43 -9.24 -8.01
N GLU A 225 -27.23 -10.31 -8.77
CA GLU A 225 -27.95 -11.57 -8.62
C GLU A 225 -27.84 -12.14 -7.19
N LYS A 226 -26.60 -12.23 -6.65
CA LYS A 226 -26.37 -12.68 -5.28
C LYS A 226 -26.97 -11.77 -4.20
N VAL A 227 -27.10 -10.48 -4.46
CA VAL A 227 -27.77 -9.54 -3.52
C VAL A 227 -29.28 -9.73 -3.58
N ILE A 228 -29.85 -9.89 -4.78
CA ILE A 228 -31.28 -10.15 -4.98
C ILE A 228 -31.69 -11.49 -4.34
N ASP A 229 -30.89 -12.56 -4.55
CA ASP A 229 -31.12 -13.89 -3.95
C ASP A 229 -31.03 -13.90 -2.40
N ARG A 230 -30.41 -12.91 -1.80
CA ARG A 230 -30.35 -12.77 -0.33
C ARG A 230 -31.45 -11.87 0.24
N LEU A 231 -32.12 -11.10 -0.59
CA LEU A 231 -33.23 -10.23 -0.20
C LEU A 231 -34.59 -10.89 -0.41
N ASN A 232 -34.63 -11.98 -1.20
CA ASN A 232 -35.75 -12.91 -1.35
C ASN A 232 -35.59 -14.11 -0.40
#